data_92c1b8f876b96a2b46c78e6ef9f90abc
#
_entry.id   92c1b8f876b96a2b46c78e6ef9f90abc
#
_cell.length_a   1.000
_cell.length_b   1.000
_cell.length_c   1.000
_cell.angle_alpha   90.00
_cell.angle_beta   90.00
_cell.angle_gamma   90.00
#
_symmetry.space_group_name_H-M   'P 1'
#
loop_
_entity.id
_entity.type
_entity.pdbx_description
1 polymer ?
#
loop_
_entity_poly.entity_id
_entity_poly.type
_entity_poly.pdbx_seq_one_letter_code
_entity_poly.pdbx_strand_id
1 'polypeptide(L)'
;MRFELAGRCAIIQVDSSWIGHLLPGPSGKGRYGVEDRAKSAGGDVEMAQAGTLRKGLGLVHVLAIASGAMISSGLFILPGMAHALAGPGVIWSYLLAGVLATAGALSTAELTTAMPKAGGDYFFIARGFGSGVGTVAGILSWFSLCLKSAFAIVGMATFAALLMPLPPVVAGGVLCATFVVLNLVGVRQAATVQVALVGGLFVLLALYIVVGMGRIRSELLIPFAPHGMGQIFVATGFVFVSYGGLLKVASVAEEVRDPGRVIPLGLVLSLAGTALVYTLAVMVTSGVLESDVLDKSRTPLSDGGRVILGSFGYMAMSVGAILSFVSTANAGTLAASRYLLALSRDQLLPTRLGQVHKRFRTPYVAIMATGGVIFLN
;
A
#
# COMPACT_ATOMS: atom_id res chain seq x y z
N MET A 1 0.90 -47.74 1.35
CA MET A 1 -0.09 -46.84 0.74
C MET A 1 0.68 -45.59 0.31
N ARG A 2 1.13 -45.54 -0.94
CA ARG A 2 1.88 -44.41 -1.53
C ARG A 2 0.88 -43.43 -2.07
N PHE A 3 0.91 -42.16 -1.62
CA PHE A 3 0.22 -41.07 -2.25
C PHE A 3 1.21 -40.39 -3.19
N GLU A 4 1.07 -40.61 -4.49
CA GLU A 4 1.66 -39.81 -5.56
C GLU A 4 0.81 -38.56 -5.72
N LEU A 5 1.36 -37.42 -5.35
CA LEU A 5 0.85 -36.11 -5.71
C LEU A 5 1.42 -35.73 -7.09
N ALA A 6 0.67 -36.07 -8.13
CA ALA A 6 0.94 -35.61 -9.48
C ALA A 6 0.54 -34.11 -9.61
N GLY A 7 1.55 -33.27 -9.76
CA GLY A 7 1.37 -31.87 -10.09
C GLY A 7 0.75 -31.70 -11.48
N ARG A 8 -0.38 -31.02 -11.57
CA ARG A 8 -0.85 -30.37 -12.77
C ARG A 8 -1.08 -28.90 -12.44
N CYS A 9 -0.05 -28.08 -12.74
CA CYS A 9 -0.26 -26.66 -13.02
C CYS A 9 -1.21 -26.56 -14.21
N ALA A 10 -2.44 -26.11 -13.99
CA ALA A 10 -3.34 -25.73 -15.05
C ALA A 10 -2.84 -24.40 -15.63
N ILE A 11 -1.98 -24.49 -16.64
CA ILE A 11 -1.69 -23.38 -17.54
C ILE A 11 -2.98 -23.14 -18.29
N ILE A 12 -3.66 -22.02 -18.01
CA ILE A 12 -4.75 -21.53 -18.86
C ILE A 12 -4.11 -21.12 -20.17
N GLN A 13 -4.14 -22.03 -21.14
CA GLN A 13 -3.75 -21.78 -22.50
C GLN A 13 -4.86 -20.92 -23.11
N VAL A 14 -4.61 -19.61 -23.21
CA VAL A 14 -5.49 -18.68 -23.91
C VAL A 14 -5.41 -19.04 -25.39
N ASP A 15 -6.48 -19.62 -25.90
CA ASP A 15 -6.63 -19.98 -27.30
C ASP A 15 -6.56 -18.71 -28.17
N SER A 16 -5.51 -18.61 -28.96
CA SER A 16 -5.26 -17.47 -29.86
C SER A 16 -6.25 -17.35 -31.03
N SER A 17 -7.20 -18.27 -31.16
CA SER A 17 -8.20 -18.27 -32.23
C SER A 17 -9.21 -17.11 -32.14
N TRP A 18 -9.36 -16.47 -30.97
CA TRP A 18 -10.27 -15.33 -30.76
C TRP A 18 -9.76 -13.99 -31.30
N ILE A 19 -8.47 -13.89 -31.65
CA ILE A 19 -7.88 -12.63 -32.15
C ILE A 19 -8.13 -12.45 -33.66
N GLY A 20 -8.42 -13.53 -34.38
CA GLY A 20 -8.66 -13.51 -35.85
C GLY A 20 -9.98 -12.91 -36.30
N HIS A 21 -10.98 -12.76 -35.43
CA HIS A 21 -12.33 -12.30 -35.84
C HIS A 21 -12.61 -10.81 -35.62
N LEU A 22 -11.65 -10.02 -35.08
CA LEU A 22 -11.84 -8.60 -34.77
C LEU A 22 -11.06 -7.62 -35.66
N LEU A 23 -10.37 -8.08 -36.67
CA LEU A 23 -9.71 -7.19 -37.63
C LEU A 23 -10.35 -7.34 -39.01
N PRO A 24 -10.96 -6.29 -39.61
CA PRO A 24 -11.39 -6.31 -41.00
C PRO A 24 -10.16 -6.39 -41.91
N GLY A 25 -10.23 -7.35 -42.86
CA GLY A 25 -9.18 -7.57 -43.86
C GLY A 25 -8.98 -6.38 -44.80
N PRO A 26 -7.82 -6.26 -45.43
CA PRO A 26 -7.50 -5.13 -46.32
C PRO A 26 -8.18 -5.29 -47.67
N SER A 27 -9.20 -4.47 -47.98
CA SER A 27 -9.66 -4.28 -49.33
C SER A 27 -9.49 -2.83 -49.79
N GLY A 28 -8.83 -2.64 -50.94
CA GLY A 28 -9.00 -1.45 -51.77
C GLY A 28 -7.85 -0.48 -51.85
N LYS A 29 -7.17 -0.52 -52.96
CA LYS A 29 -6.15 0.40 -53.46
C LYS A 29 -6.67 1.84 -53.52
N GLY A 30 -5.98 2.79 -52.87
CA GLY A 30 -6.13 4.22 -53.08
C GLY A 30 -4.79 4.93 -52.81
N ARG A 31 -4.11 5.35 -53.89
CA ARG A 31 -2.93 6.22 -53.86
C ARG A 31 -3.36 7.62 -53.44
N TYR A 32 -3.08 8.02 -52.21
CA TYR A 32 -3.02 9.42 -51.78
C TYR A 32 -1.90 9.61 -50.73
N GLY A 33 -0.97 10.53 -51.06
CA GLY A 33 -0.14 11.34 -50.20
C GLY A 33 0.72 10.65 -49.10
N VAL A 34 1.96 10.23 -49.44
CA VAL A 34 2.96 9.74 -48.48
C VAL A 34 3.48 10.86 -47.56
N GLU A 35 3.37 12.13 -47.94
CA GLU A 35 3.89 13.29 -47.16
C GLU A 35 3.00 13.71 -45.99
N ASP A 36 1.68 13.56 -46.07
CA ASP A 36 0.77 13.89 -44.95
C ASP A 36 0.79 12.86 -43.83
N ARG A 37 1.11 11.59 -44.11
CA ARG A 37 1.24 10.55 -43.08
C ARG A 37 2.47 10.71 -42.19
N ALA A 38 3.53 11.30 -42.68
CA ALA A 38 4.75 11.53 -41.88
C ALA A 38 4.55 12.63 -40.83
N LYS A 39 3.73 13.65 -41.12
CA LYS A 39 3.41 14.72 -40.16
C LYS A 39 2.36 14.30 -39.13
N SER A 40 1.36 13.49 -39.51
CA SER A 40 0.40 12.94 -38.54
C SER A 40 1.04 11.91 -37.62
N ALA A 41 1.90 11.02 -38.15
CA ALA A 41 2.62 10.05 -37.33
C ALA A 41 3.60 10.72 -36.33
N GLY A 42 4.22 11.86 -36.69
CA GLY A 42 5.04 12.64 -35.76
C GLY A 42 4.23 13.24 -34.61
N GLY A 43 3.05 13.78 -34.91
CA GLY A 43 2.13 14.34 -33.89
C GLY A 43 1.54 13.28 -32.97
N ASP A 44 1.18 12.11 -33.51
CA ASP A 44 0.65 10.99 -32.72
C ASP A 44 1.71 10.35 -31.81
N VAL A 45 2.96 10.25 -32.26
CA VAL A 45 4.09 9.80 -31.47
C VAL A 45 4.45 10.80 -30.37
N GLU A 46 4.37 12.10 -30.65
CA GLU A 46 4.65 13.15 -29.67
C GLU A 46 3.52 13.26 -28.63
N MET A 47 2.25 13.11 -29.02
CA MET A 47 1.11 13.03 -28.10
C MET A 47 1.14 11.73 -27.28
N ALA A 48 1.51 10.59 -27.87
CA ALA A 48 1.68 9.32 -27.16
C ALA A 48 2.84 9.38 -26.13
N GLN A 49 3.94 10.08 -26.46
CA GLN A 49 5.05 10.28 -25.53
C GLN A 49 4.71 11.31 -24.41
N ALA A 50 3.88 12.30 -24.67
CA ALA A 50 3.44 13.28 -23.66
C ALA A 50 2.54 12.66 -22.58
N GLY A 51 1.89 11.52 -22.86
CA GLY A 51 1.00 10.82 -21.92
C GLY A 51 1.66 9.72 -21.08
N THR A 52 2.94 9.38 -21.31
CA THR A 52 3.61 8.27 -20.60
C THR A 52 4.22 8.72 -19.27
N LEU A 53 4.01 7.90 -18.22
CA LEU A 53 4.64 8.09 -16.92
C LEU A 53 6.13 7.70 -16.97
N ARG A 54 6.95 8.31 -16.11
CA ARG A 54 8.39 8.03 -16.08
C ARG A 54 8.69 6.77 -15.28
N LYS A 55 9.28 5.76 -15.90
CA LYS A 55 9.79 4.58 -15.19
C LYS A 55 10.98 4.97 -14.30
N GLY A 56 10.82 4.87 -13.00
CA GLY A 56 11.83 5.28 -12.01
C GLY A 56 11.91 4.39 -10.78
N LEU A 57 10.92 3.52 -10.55
CA LEU A 57 10.81 2.71 -9.35
C LEU A 57 11.56 1.38 -9.50
N GLY A 58 12.53 1.12 -8.60
CA GLY A 58 13.21 -0.17 -8.47
C GLY A 58 12.67 -0.96 -7.27
N LEU A 59 13.28 -2.12 -6.99
CA LEU A 59 12.85 -3.03 -5.92
C LEU A 59 12.75 -2.35 -4.55
N VAL A 60 13.75 -1.57 -4.14
CA VAL A 60 13.75 -0.87 -2.85
C VAL A 60 12.57 0.10 -2.72
N HIS A 61 12.22 0.79 -3.81
CA HIS A 61 11.05 1.69 -3.82
C HIS A 61 9.75 0.90 -3.68
N VAL A 62 9.63 -0.24 -4.39
CA VAL A 62 8.43 -1.11 -4.29
C VAL A 62 8.30 -1.69 -2.89
N LEU A 63 9.39 -2.18 -2.30
CA LEU A 63 9.43 -2.64 -0.91
C LEU A 63 8.97 -1.56 0.06
N ALA A 64 9.50 -0.34 -0.08
CA ALA A 64 9.14 0.78 0.80
C ALA A 64 7.67 1.23 0.62
N ILE A 65 7.15 1.25 -0.62
CA ILE A 65 5.74 1.59 -0.88
C ILE A 65 4.83 0.53 -0.27
N ALA A 66 5.09 -0.75 -0.47
CA ALA A 66 4.28 -1.85 0.05
C ALA A 66 4.33 -1.92 1.58
N SER A 67 5.52 -1.98 2.17
CA SER A 67 5.70 -2.07 3.64
C SER A 67 5.16 -0.82 4.34
N GLY A 68 5.47 0.37 3.84
CA GLY A 68 4.98 1.62 4.42
C GLY A 68 3.46 1.83 4.25
N ALA A 69 2.84 1.15 3.28
CA ALA A 69 1.40 1.14 3.11
C ALA A 69 0.69 0.16 4.06
N MET A 70 1.37 -0.91 4.47
CA MET A 70 0.91 -1.87 5.47
C MET A 70 1.11 -1.35 6.88
N ILE A 71 2.35 -0.95 7.24
CA ILE A 71 2.70 -0.53 8.59
C ILE A 71 2.13 0.89 8.85
N SER A 72 1.08 0.97 9.64
CA SER A 72 0.49 2.22 10.13
C SER A 72 -0.34 1.93 11.39
N SER A 73 -1.59 2.31 11.44
CA SER A 73 -2.50 1.97 12.54
C SER A 73 -2.55 0.46 12.83
N GLY A 74 -2.31 -0.37 11.82
CA GLY A 74 -2.25 -1.82 11.94
C GLY A 74 -1.24 -2.34 12.97
N LEU A 75 -0.14 -1.62 13.19
CA LEU A 75 0.85 -1.98 14.20
C LEU A 75 0.80 -1.05 15.42
N PHE A 76 0.54 0.24 15.22
CA PHE A 76 0.67 1.22 16.31
C PHE A 76 -0.62 1.44 17.12
N ILE A 77 -1.78 1.01 16.63
CA ILE A 77 -3.08 1.17 17.31
C ILE A 77 -3.79 -0.17 17.51
N LEU A 78 -3.88 -1.00 16.47
CA LEU A 78 -4.69 -2.23 16.51
C LEU A 78 -4.22 -3.29 17.50
N PRO A 79 -2.94 -3.43 17.89
CA PRO A 79 -2.52 -4.48 18.82
C PRO A 79 -3.26 -4.45 20.16
N GLY A 80 -3.53 -3.28 20.73
CA GLY A 80 -4.30 -3.17 21.98
C GLY A 80 -5.73 -3.69 21.82
N MET A 81 -6.42 -3.23 20.78
CA MET A 81 -7.79 -3.67 20.48
C MET A 81 -7.88 -5.16 20.13
N ALA A 82 -6.90 -5.69 19.40
CA ALA A 82 -6.85 -7.10 19.03
C ALA A 82 -6.48 -7.98 20.23
N HIS A 83 -5.64 -7.49 21.14
CA HIS A 83 -5.32 -8.16 22.38
C HIS A 83 -6.55 -8.24 23.30
N ALA A 84 -7.34 -7.20 23.40
CA ALA A 84 -8.61 -7.21 24.13
C ALA A 84 -9.59 -8.30 23.63
N LEU A 85 -9.49 -8.71 22.35
CA LEU A 85 -10.30 -9.78 21.76
C LEU A 85 -9.73 -11.17 22.03
N ALA A 86 -8.42 -11.35 21.81
CA ALA A 86 -7.77 -12.68 21.75
C ALA A 86 -6.81 -12.94 22.92
N GLY A 87 -6.52 -11.94 23.76
CA GLY A 87 -5.45 -12.02 24.73
C GLY A 87 -4.07 -12.19 24.06
N PRO A 88 -3.10 -12.83 24.71
CA PRO A 88 -1.78 -13.10 24.12
C PRO A 88 -1.82 -13.90 22.80
N GLY A 89 -2.91 -14.62 22.53
CA GLY A 89 -3.16 -15.31 21.26
C GLY A 89 -3.19 -14.39 20.04
N VAL A 90 -3.27 -13.07 20.23
CA VAL A 90 -3.16 -12.05 19.18
C VAL A 90 -1.87 -12.20 18.34
N ILE A 91 -0.81 -12.74 18.90
CA ILE A 91 0.45 -13.06 18.20
C ILE A 91 0.17 -13.97 16.99
N TRP A 92 -0.60 -15.04 17.24
CA TRP A 92 -1.04 -15.96 16.17
C TRP A 92 -2.01 -15.29 15.20
N SER A 93 -2.85 -14.37 15.69
CA SER A 93 -3.78 -13.63 14.82
C SER A 93 -3.03 -12.80 13.76
N TYR A 94 -1.94 -12.13 14.12
CA TYR A 94 -1.10 -11.40 13.16
C TYR A 94 -0.38 -12.34 12.20
N LEU A 95 0.16 -13.48 12.67
CA LEU A 95 0.82 -14.45 11.81
C LEU A 95 -0.17 -15.06 10.80
N LEU A 96 -1.33 -15.51 11.26
CA LEU A 96 -2.38 -16.08 10.41
C LEU A 96 -2.89 -15.07 9.39
N ALA A 97 -3.10 -13.81 9.78
CA ALA A 97 -3.49 -12.74 8.87
C ALA A 97 -2.45 -12.53 7.76
N GLY A 98 -1.14 -12.59 8.09
CA GLY A 98 -0.06 -12.54 7.11
C GLY A 98 -0.08 -13.72 6.14
N VAL A 99 -0.33 -14.92 6.64
CA VAL A 99 -0.47 -16.13 5.80
C VAL A 99 -1.67 -15.99 4.86
N LEU A 100 -2.83 -15.56 5.35
CA LEU A 100 -4.01 -15.32 4.52
C LEU A 100 -3.77 -14.23 3.46
N ALA A 101 -3.04 -13.17 3.82
CA ALA A 101 -2.69 -12.09 2.90
C ALA A 101 -1.78 -12.56 1.75
N THR A 102 -1.06 -13.68 1.92
CA THR A 102 -0.17 -14.23 0.89
C THR A 102 -0.94 -14.60 -0.38
N ALA A 103 -2.14 -15.17 -0.26
CA ALA A 103 -2.97 -15.50 -1.42
C ALA A 103 -3.31 -14.25 -2.24
N GLY A 104 -3.73 -13.17 -1.55
CA GLY A 104 -4.01 -11.88 -2.21
C GLY A 104 -2.75 -11.23 -2.81
N ALA A 105 -1.60 -11.35 -2.15
CA ALA A 105 -0.33 -10.83 -2.65
C ALA A 105 0.11 -11.52 -3.94
N LEU A 106 0.01 -12.86 -4.00
CA LEU A 106 0.38 -13.64 -5.18
C LEU A 106 -0.55 -13.34 -6.35
N SER A 107 -1.88 -13.30 -6.14
CA SER A 107 -2.84 -12.91 -7.17
C SER A 107 -2.60 -11.49 -7.67
N THR A 108 -2.33 -10.54 -6.78
CA THR A 108 -1.99 -9.16 -7.16
C THR A 108 -0.68 -9.11 -7.95
N ALA A 109 0.33 -9.89 -7.56
CA ALA A 109 1.61 -9.95 -8.26
C ALA A 109 1.45 -10.48 -9.70
N GLU A 110 0.67 -11.55 -9.87
CA GLU A 110 0.39 -12.14 -11.19
C GLU A 110 -0.36 -11.16 -12.09
N LEU A 111 -1.50 -10.61 -11.63
CA LEU A 111 -2.31 -9.68 -12.39
C LEU A 111 -1.55 -8.40 -12.74
N THR A 112 -0.78 -7.86 -11.80
CA THR A 112 0.00 -6.63 -12.01
C THR A 112 1.16 -6.83 -12.97
N THR A 113 1.77 -8.03 -12.98
CA THR A 113 2.83 -8.39 -13.94
C THR A 113 2.29 -8.59 -15.35
N ALA A 114 1.11 -9.20 -15.46
CA ALA A 114 0.45 -9.39 -16.74
C ALA A 114 -0.04 -8.07 -17.35
N MET A 115 -0.43 -7.11 -16.50
CA MET A 115 -0.99 -5.81 -16.91
C MET A 115 -0.35 -4.65 -16.13
N PRO A 116 0.92 -4.29 -16.41
CA PRO A 116 1.66 -3.28 -15.63
C PRO A 116 1.26 -1.85 -16.05
N LYS A 117 0.03 -1.46 -15.72
CA LYS A 117 -0.53 -0.13 -15.99
C LYS A 117 -0.88 0.60 -14.70
N ALA A 118 -0.95 1.93 -14.76
CA ALA A 118 -1.43 2.74 -13.64
C ALA A 118 -2.93 2.49 -13.40
N GLY A 119 -3.37 2.54 -12.13
CA GLY A 119 -4.77 2.37 -11.76
C GLY A 119 -5.10 1.08 -11.01
N GLY A 120 -4.11 0.23 -10.74
CA GLY A 120 -4.24 -0.93 -9.84
C GLY A 120 -5.34 -1.91 -10.23
N ASP A 121 -6.14 -2.30 -9.23
CA ASP A 121 -7.24 -3.25 -9.33
C ASP A 121 -8.35 -2.82 -10.30
N TYR A 122 -8.53 -1.51 -10.55
CA TYR A 122 -9.44 -1.01 -11.58
C TYR A 122 -9.24 -1.74 -12.92
N PHE A 123 -8.00 -1.88 -13.38
CA PHE A 123 -7.69 -2.53 -14.66
C PHE A 123 -8.10 -4.00 -14.68
N PHE A 124 -7.85 -4.71 -13.60
CA PHE A 124 -8.16 -6.14 -13.50
C PHE A 124 -9.66 -6.36 -13.50
N ILE A 125 -10.39 -5.55 -12.73
CA ILE A 125 -11.84 -5.63 -12.60
C ILE A 125 -12.52 -5.21 -13.91
N ALA A 126 -12.07 -4.13 -14.54
CA ALA A 126 -12.63 -3.66 -15.82
C ALA A 126 -12.46 -4.69 -16.94
N ARG A 127 -11.33 -5.40 -16.96
CA ARG A 127 -11.06 -6.47 -17.93
C ARG A 127 -11.86 -7.75 -17.66
N GLY A 128 -12.09 -8.11 -16.39
CA GLY A 128 -12.81 -9.31 -16.01
C GLY A 128 -14.33 -9.16 -16.00
N PHE A 129 -14.83 -8.00 -15.55
CA PHE A 129 -16.26 -7.78 -15.29
C PHE A 129 -16.88 -6.63 -16.10
N GLY A 130 -16.11 -6.03 -17.01
CA GLY A 130 -16.57 -4.93 -17.86
C GLY A 130 -16.32 -3.54 -17.25
N SER A 131 -16.44 -2.51 -18.12
CA SER A 131 -16.09 -1.12 -17.79
C SER A 131 -16.97 -0.52 -16.68
N GLY A 132 -18.25 -0.87 -16.61
CA GLY A 132 -19.17 -0.34 -15.60
C GLY A 132 -18.77 -0.78 -14.18
N VAL A 133 -18.56 -2.09 -13.97
CA VAL A 133 -18.12 -2.63 -12.67
C VAL A 133 -16.71 -2.11 -12.33
N GLY A 134 -15.81 -2.06 -13.32
CA GLY A 134 -14.48 -1.49 -13.16
C GLY A 134 -14.50 -0.03 -12.70
N THR A 135 -15.38 0.80 -13.29
CA THR A 135 -15.50 2.21 -12.90
C THR A 135 -15.91 2.37 -11.46
N VAL A 136 -16.95 1.64 -11.03
CA VAL A 136 -17.41 1.69 -9.62
C VAL A 136 -16.29 1.23 -8.69
N ALA A 137 -15.65 0.10 -8.98
CA ALA A 137 -14.53 -0.41 -8.19
C ALA A 137 -13.37 0.59 -8.14
N GLY A 138 -12.98 1.18 -9.27
CA GLY A 138 -11.90 2.16 -9.33
C GLY A 138 -12.18 3.43 -8.53
N ILE A 139 -13.41 3.96 -8.55
CA ILE A 139 -13.83 5.11 -7.75
C ILE A 139 -13.81 4.75 -6.26
N LEU A 140 -14.34 3.58 -5.89
CA LEU A 140 -14.35 3.11 -4.49
C LEU A 140 -12.92 2.89 -3.96
N SER A 141 -12.04 2.29 -4.76
CA SER A 141 -10.63 2.10 -4.41
C SER A 141 -9.91 3.43 -4.24
N TRP A 142 -10.13 4.39 -5.15
CA TRP A 142 -9.60 5.75 -5.02
C TRP A 142 -10.06 6.42 -3.73
N PHE A 143 -11.36 6.42 -3.47
CA PHE A 143 -11.94 7.04 -2.27
C PHE A 143 -11.45 6.38 -1.00
N SER A 144 -11.40 5.05 -0.96
CA SER A 144 -10.85 4.28 0.17
C SER A 144 -9.39 4.65 0.47
N LEU A 145 -8.56 4.84 -0.56
CA LEU A 145 -7.17 5.28 -0.41
C LEU A 145 -7.08 6.72 0.09
N CYS A 146 -7.98 7.62 -0.33
CA CYS A 146 -8.06 8.97 0.20
C CYS A 146 -8.42 8.96 1.69
N LEU A 147 -9.46 8.21 2.08
CA LEU A 147 -9.86 8.07 3.49
C LEU A 147 -8.74 7.46 4.35
N LYS A 148 -8.08 6.40 3.86
CA LYS A 148 -6.94 5.80 4.57
C LYS A 148 -5.80 6.80 4.76
N SER A 149 -5.56 7.66 3.79
CA SER A 149 -4.52 8.71 3.87
C SER A 149 -4.91 9.82 4.83
N ALA A 150 -6.17 10.26 4.82
CA ALA A 150 -6.70 11.24 5.77
C ALA A 150 -6.63 10.70 7.21
N PHE A 151 -7.07 9.45 7.42
CA PHE A 151 -6.96 8.78 8.72
C PHE A 151 -5.50 8.66 9.21
N ALA A 152 -4.55 8.42 8.29
CA ALA A 152 -3.14 8.38 8.63
C ALA A 152 -2.62 9.78 9.07
N ILE A 153 -3.09 10.86 8.45
CA ILE A 153 -2.75 12.24 8.85
C ILE A 153 -3.30 12.55 10.24
N VAL A 154 -4.54 12.16 10.54
CA VAL A 154 -5.14 12.32 11.87
C VAL A 154 -4.39 11.48 12.92
N GLY A 155 -4.05 10.23 12.59
CA GLY A 155 -3.24 9.38 13.44
C GLY A 155 -1.87 10.00 13.75
N MET A 156 -1.20 10.53 12.74
CA MET A 156 0.06 11.27 12.93
C MET A 156 -0.12 12.45 13.87
N ALA A 157 -1.17 13.26 13.70
CA ALA A 157 -1.44 14.40 14.55
C ALA A 157 -1.63 13.99 16.02
N THR A 158 -2.30 12.85 16.28
CA THR A 158 -2.47 12.28 17.62
C THR A 158 -1.12 11.96 18.28
N PHE A 159 -0.22 11.29 17.56
CA PHE A 159 1.11 10.97 18.07
C PHE A 159 2.02 12.20 18.16
N ALA A 160 1.90 13.15 17.22
CA ALA A 160 2.66 14.39 17.26
C ALA A 160 2.28 15.24 18.49
N ALA A 161 1.00 15.26 18.89
CA ALA A 161 0.54 15.95 20.08
C ALA A 161 1.13 15.40 21.38
N LEU A 162 1.63 14.15 21.38
CA LEU A 162 2.38 13.57 22.50
C LEU A 162 3.78 14.16 22.65
N LEU A 163 4.33 14.71 21.56
CA LEU A 163 5.71 15.21 21.49
C LEU A 163 5.77 16.74 21.44
N MET A 164 4.78 17.39 20.83
CA MET A 164 4.77 18.83 20.58
C MET A 164 3.34 19.40 20.66
N PRO A 165 3.13 20.56 21.27
CA PRO A 165 1.82 21.21 21.36
C PRO A 165 1.46 21.93 20.04
N LEU A 166 1.29 21.19 18.95
CA LEU A 166 0.89 21.73 17.66
C LEU A 166 -0.62 21.48 17.41
N PRO A 167 -1.36 22.47 16.87
CA PRO A 167 -2.74 22.27 16.46
C PRO A 167 -2.83 21.17 15.39
N PRO A 168 -3.59 20.08 15.59
CA PRO A 168 -3.62 18.94 14.67
C PRO A 168 -3.99 19.31 13.24
N VAL A 169 -4.89 20.27 13.04
CA VAL A 169 -5.32 20.76 11.73
C VAL A 169 -4.17 21.41 10.96
N VAL A 170 -3.32 22.19 11.64
CA VAL A 170 -2.16 22.84 11.01
C VAL A 170 -1.12 21.81 10.62
N ALA A 171 -0.80 20.89 11.53
CA ALA A 171 0.15 19.80 11.25
C ALA A 171 -0.32 18.91 10.08
N GLY A 172 -1.60 18.53 10.07
CA GLY A 172 -2.21 17.75 9.00
C GLY A 172 -2.20 18.49 7.65
N GLY A 173 -2.56 19.77 7.64
CA GLY A 173 -2.58 20.62 6.44
C GLY A 173 -1.19 20.77 5.82
N VAL A 174 -0.17 21.08 6.63
CA VAL A 174 1.23 21.18 6.17
C VAL A 174 1.71 19.87 5.59
N LEU A 175 1.41 18.75 6.25
CA LEU A 175 1.81 17.43 5.79
C LEU A 175 1.13 17.06 4.46
N CYS A 176 -0.18 17.28 4.36
CA CYS A 176 -0.93 17.05 3.13
C CYS A 176 -0.36 17.88 1.96
N ALA A 177 -0.13 19.17 2.17
CA ALA A 177 0.46 20.06 1.17
C ALA A 177 1.86 19.57 0.76
N THR A 178 2.69 19.14 1.72
CA THR A 178 4.03 18.60 1.45
C THR A 178 3.95 17.37 0.54
N PHE A 179 3.04 16.42 0.79
CA PHE A 179 2.92 15.23 -0.06
C PHE A 179 2.33 15.53 -1.43
N VAL A 180 1.40 16.47 -1.54
CA VAL A 180 0.93 16.95 -2.84
C VAL A 180 2.11 17.52 -3.65
N VAL A 181 2.92 18.39 -3.06
CA VAL A 181 4.10 18.99 -3.73
C VAL A 181 5.12 17.91 -4.10
N LEU A 182 5.47 16.98 -3.19
CA LEU A 182 6.41 15.90 -3.49
C LEU A 182 5.95 15.03 -4.65
N ASN A 183 4.67 14.71 -4.70
CA ASN A 183 4.11 13.90 -5.78
C ASN A 183 3.99 14.67 -7.10
N LEU A 184 3.83 16.01 -7.06
CA LEU A 184 3.86 16.87 -8.24
C LEU A 184 5.26 16.96 -8.85
N VAL A 185 6.30 17.07 -8.00
CA VAL A 185 7.71 17.16 -8.44
C VAL A 185 8.19 15.86 -9.08
N GLY A 186 7.71 14.72 -8.62
CA GLY A 186 8.00 13.45 -9.28
C GLY A 186 7.82 12.21 -8.43
N VAL A 187 7.43 11.12 -9.07
CA VAL A 187 7.23 9.83 -8.41
C VAL A 187 8.50 9.30 -7.75
N ARG A 188 9.66 9.51 -8.37
CA ARG A 188 10.94 9.04 -7.83
C ARG A 188 11.28 9.77 -6.52
N GLN A 189 11.04 11.07 -6.45
CA GLN A 189 11.26 11.88 -5.25
C GLN A 189 10.35 11.42 -4.11
N ALA A 190 9.04 11.29 -4.38
CA ALA A 190 8.08 10.78 -3.41
C ALA A 190 8.45 9.36 -2.91
N ALA A 191 8.90 8.48 -3.82
CA ALA A 191 9.33 7.14 -3.48
C ALA A 191 10.68 7.10 -2.73
N THR A 192 11.59 8.03 -2.99
CA THR A 192 12.87 8.14 -2.24
C THR A 192 12.59 8.59 -0.80
N VAL A 193 11.73 9.57 -0.60
CA VAL A 193 11.27 9.97 0.74
C VAL A 193 10.60 8.77 1.44
N GLN A 194 9.79 8.00 0.72
CA GLN A 194 9.17 6.78 1.23
C GLN A 194 10.21 5.77 1.74
N VAL A 195 11.30 5.55 1.00
CA VAL A 195 12.41 4.67 1.41
C VAL A 195 13.05 5.15 2.72
N ALA A 196 13.29 6.46 2.84
CA ALA A 196 13.88 7.02 4.07
C ALA A 196 12.94 6.88 5.28
N LEU A 197 11.64 7.18 5.12
CA LEU A 197 10.64 7.05 6.17
C LEU A 197 10.51 5.60 6.66
N VAL A 198 10.37 4.67 5.71
CA VAL A 198 10.21 3.24 6.03
C VAL A 198 11.50 2.64 6.56
N GLY A 199 12.67 3.05 6.03
CA GLY A 199 13.97 2.63 6.56
C GLY A 199 14.15 3.05 8.02
N GLY A 200 13.87 4.31 8.35
CA GLY A 200 13.90 4.80 9.73
C GLY A 200 12.91 4.06 10.64
N LEU A 201 11.71 3.79 10.15
CA LEU A 201 10.71 3.01 10.86
C LEU A 201 11.19 1.59 11.17
N PHE A 202 11.76 0.88 10.19
CA PHE A 202 12.29 -0.48 10.41
C PHE A 202 13.45 -0.51 11.40
N VAL A 203 14.31 0.51 11.39
CA VAL A 203 15.38 0.63 12.39
C VAL A 203 14.82 0.77 13.81
N LEU A 204 13.82 1.62 14.02
CA LEU A 204 13.16 1.79 15.31
C LEU A 204 12.43 0.52 15.76
N LEU A 205 11.73 -0.15 14.85
CA LEU A 205 11.05 -1.42 15.16
C LEU A 205 12.04 -2.54 15.46
N ALA A 206 13.16 -2.61 14.74
CA ALA A 206 14.23 -3.57 15.03
C ALA A 206 14.82 -3.34 16.43
N LEU A 207 15.09 -2.08 16.78
CA LEU A 207 15.55 -1.73 18.12
C LEU A 207 14.54 -2.15 19.19
N TYR A 208 13.26 -1.84 18.99
CA TYR A 208 12.17 -2.23 19.88
C TYR A 208 12.09 -3.76 20.07
N ILE A 209 12.15 -4.51 18.98
CA ILE A 209 12.09 -5.97 19.00
C ILE A 209 13.31 -6.56 19.70
N VAL A 210 14.53 -6.17 19.30
CA VAL A 210 15.76 -6.75 19.81
C VAL A 210 15.92 -6.51 21.32
N VAL A 211 15.69 -5.28 21.77
CA VAL A 211 15.81 -4.96 23.21
C VAL A 211 14.61 -5.54 23.97
N GLY A 212 13.41 -5.49 23.39
CA GLY A 212 12.21 -5.95 24.04
C GLY A 212 12.14 -7.46 24.20
N MET A 213 12.72 -8.25 23.30
CA MET A 213 12.81 -9.71 23.42
C MET A 213 13.49 -10.14 24.73
N GLY A 214 14.51 -9.40 25.20
CA GLY A 214 15.17 -9.65 26.48
C GLY A 214 14.37 -9.21 27.72
N ARG A 215 13.22 -8.58 27.53
CA ARG A 215 12.36 -8.05 28.61
C ARG A 215 11.00 -8.76 28.68
N ILE A 216 10.76 -9.75 27.83
CA ILE A 216 9.51 -10.53 27.83
C ILE A 216 9.38 -11.28 29.15
N ARG A 217 8.21 -11.13 29.78
CA ARG A 217 7.76 -11.89 30.94
C ARG A 217 6.82 -12.99 30.47
N SER A 218 7.24 -14.25 30.53
CA SER A 218 6.45 -15.39 30.07
C SER A 218 5.11 -15.54 30.80
N GLU A 219 5.02 -15.05 32.02
CA GLU A 219 3.80 -15.02 32.82
C GLU A 219 2.67 -14.22 32.16
N LEU A 220 3.01 -13.14 31.44
CA LEU A 220 2.04 -12.29 30.73
C LEU A 220 1.48 -12.97 29.47
N LEU A 221 2.11 -14.04 29.00
CA LEU A 221 1.67 -14.81 27.84
C LEU A 221 0.77 -16.00 28.22
N ILE A 222 0.47 -16.17 29.49
CA ILE A 222 -0.35 -17.26 30.03
C ILE A 222 -1.50 -16.66 30.84
N PRO A 223 -2.77 -17.09 30.60
CA PRO A 223 -3.20 -18.09 29.61
C PRO A 223 -3.14 -17.53 28.18
N PHE A 224 -2.68 -18.37 27.23
CA PHE A 224 -2.45 -17.97 25.86
C PHE A 224 -3.73 -17.51 25.13
N ALA A 225 -4.85 -18.20 25.36
CA ALA A 225 -6.15 -17.89 24.76
C ALA A 225 -7.25 -17.76 25.85
N PRO A 226 -7.22 -16.69 26.67
CA PRO A 226 -8.15 -16.52 27.80
C PRO A 226 -9.61 -16.47 27.37
N HIS A 227 -9.88 -15.98 26.16
CA HIS A 227 -11.22 -15.84 25.60
C HIS A 227 -11.59 -17.00 24.64
N GLY A 228 -10.77 -18.05 24.59
CA GLY A 228 -10.96 -19.21 23.73
C GLY A 228 -10.31 -19.06 22.34
N MET A 229 -10.04 -20.21 21.70
CA MET A 229 -9.36 -20.27 20.41
C MET A 229 -10.14 -19.57 19.28
N GLY A 230 -11.48 -19.55 19.35
CA GLY A 230 -12.33 -18.86 18.36
C GLY A 230 -12.03 -17.37 18.25
N GLN A 231 -11.68 -16.72 19.34
CA GLN A 231 -11.37 -15.28 19.36
C GLN A 231 -10.06 -14.96 18.64
N ILE A 232 -9.13 -15.89 18.53
CA ILE A 232 -7.91 -15.73 17.72
C ILE A 232 -8.29 -15.57 16.24
N PHE A 233 -9.26 -16.35 15.73
CA PHE A 233 -9.73 -16.22 14.34
C PHE A 233 -10.51 -14.92 14.12
N VAL A 234 -11.31 -14.48 15.10
CA VAL A 234 -11.98 -13.18 15.05
C VAL A 234 -10.95 -12.04 14.97
N ALA A 235 -9.96 -12.09 15.86
CA ALA A 235 -8.87 -11.12 15.86
C ALA A 235 -8.03 -11.20 14.57
N THR A 236 -7.85 -12.40 13.97
CA THR A 236 -7.20 -12.55 12.65
C THR A 236 -7.93 -11.77 11.58
N GLY A 237 -9.25 -11.88 11.49
CA GLY A 237 -10.06 -11.10 10.57
C GLY A 237 -9.95 -9.59 10.84
N PHE A 238 -9.94 -9.20 12.12
CA PHE A 238 -9.81 -7.80 12.53
C PHE A 238 -8.46 -7.20 12.12
N VAL A 239 -7.34 -7.89 12.36
CA VAL A 239 -6.00 -7.39 12.01
C VAL A 239 -5.63 -7.60 10.54
N PHE A 240 -6.39 -8.40 9.78
CA PHE A 240 -6.15 -8.64 8.35
C PHE A 240 -6.11 -7.35 7.54
N VAL A 241 -6.91 -6.33 7.90
CA VAL A 241 -6.92 -5.01 7.26
C VAL A 241 -5.54 -4.34 7.27
N SER A 242 -4.67 -4.71 8.23
CA SER A 242 -3.31 -4.17 8.36
C SER A 242 -2.41 -4.55 7.17
N TYR A 243 -2.73 -5.66 6.50
CA TYR A 243 -2.00 -6.14 5.31
C TYR A 243 -2.53 -5.56 3.99
N GLY A 244 -3.57 -4.73 4.02
CA GLY A 244 -4.23 -4.13 2.84
C GLY A 244 -3.42 -3.04 2.12
N GLY A 245 -2.08 -3.07 2.15
CA GLY A 245 -1.20 -2.11 1.48
C GLY A 245 -0.73 -2.53 0.09
N LEU A 246 -0.90 -3.79 -0.27
CA LEU A 246 -0.32 -4.41 -1.48
C LEU A 246 -0.86 -3.80 -2.78
N LEU A 247 -2.14 -3.45 -2.84
CA LEU A 247 -2.78 -2.83 -4.01
C LEU A 247 -2.17 -1.47 -4.38
N LYS A 248 -1.50 -0.78 -3.44
CA LYS A 248 -0.80 0.48 -3.74
C LYS A 248 0.36 0.28 -4.71
N VAL A 249 1.02 -0.86 -4.68
CA VAL A 249 2.07 -1.22 -5.65
C VAL A 249 1.47 -1.42 -7.04
N ALA A 250 0.34 -2.12 -7.13
CA ALA A 250 -0.35 -2.33 -8.40
C ALA A 250 -0.73 -0.99 -9.08
N SER A 251 -1.14 0.02 -8.30
CA SER A 251 -1.51 1.32 -8.86
C SER A 251 -0.35 2.09 -9.51
N VAL A 252 0.88 1.85 -9.09
CA VAL A 252 2.10 2.50 -9.61
C VAL A 252 2.91 1.59 -10.55
N ALA A 253 2.37 0.46 -10.95
CA ALA A 253 3.07 -0.57 -11.73
C ALA A 253 3.66 -0.05 -13.06
N GLU A 254 3.01 0.91 -13.72
CA GLU A 254 3.49 1.56 -14.95
C GLU A 254 4.84 2.27 -14.75
N GLU A 255 5.12 2.71 -13.53
CA GLU A 255 6.32 3.47 -13.17
C GLU A 255 7.47 2.58 -12.67
N VAL A 256 7.23 1.26 -12.54
CA VAL A 256 8.22 0.28 -12.11
C VAL A 256 9.14 -0.12 -13.27
N ARG A 257 10.44 -0.22 -12.99
CA ARG A 257 11.41 -0.76 -13.90
C ARG A 257 11.35 -2.29 -13.81
N ASP A 258 11.35 -2.96 -14.96
CA ASP A 258 11.27 -4.42 -15.01
C ASP A 258 10.15 -5.00 -14.13
N PRO A 259 8.87 -4.64 -14.41
CA PRO A 259 7.74 -4.98 -13.55
C PRO A 259 7.56 -6.49 -13.36
N GLY A 260 7.92 -7.31 -14.38
CA GLY A 260 7.82 -8.77 -14.34
C GLY A 260 8.63 -9.42 -13.21
N ARG A 261 9.73 -8.81 -12.78
CA ARG A 261 10.61 -9.32 -11.73
C ARG A 261 10.48 -8.52 -10.43
N VAL A 262 10.43 -7.19 -10.54
CA VAL A 262 10.46 -6.29 -9.38
C VAL A 262 9.16 -6.34 -8.59
N ILE A 263 8.00 -6.43 -9.24
CA ILE A 263 6.71 -6.42 -8.55
C ILE A 263 6.49 -7.69 -7.74
N PRO A 264 6.60 -8.92 -8.28
CA PRO A 264 6.39 -10.13 -7.50
C PRO A 264 7.35 -10.21 -6.31
N LEU A 265 8.64 -9.98 -6.56
CA LEU A 265 9.65 -10.03 -5.52
C LEU A 265 9.42 -8.97 -4.44
N GLY A 266 9.06 -7.74 -4.85
CA GLY A 266 8.74 -6.65 -3.94
C GLY A 266 7.52 -6.93 -3.06
N LEU A 267 6.44 -7.48 -3.63
CA LEU A 267 5.22 -7.82 -2.89
C LEU A 267 5.47 -8.95 -1.89
N VAL A 268 6.13 -10.03 -2.31
CA VAL A 268 6.40 -11.18 -1.43
C VAL A 268 7.34 -10.80 -0.29
N LEU A 269 8.46 -10.12 -0.60
CA LEU A 269 9.42 -9.71 0.44
C LEU A 269 8.84 -8.67 1.40
N SER A 270 8.04 -7.71 0.91
CA SER A 270 7.41 -6.73 1.80
C SER A 270 6.36 -7.38 2.70
N LEU A 271 5.56 -8.32 2.18
CA LEU A 271 4.58 -9.04 2.98
C LEU A 271 5.27 -9.91 4.06
N ALA A 272 6.26 -10.72 3.66
CA ALA A 272 6.99 -11.58 4.58
C ALA A 272 7.71 -10.77 5.67
N GLY A 273 8.42 -9.69 5.28
CA GLY A 273 9.12 -8.80 6.21
C GLY A 273 8.15 -8.10 7.16
N THR A 274 7.02 -7.60 6.65
CA THR A 274 6.00 -6.94 7.48
C THR A 274 5.32 -7.93 8.43
N ALA A 275 4.98 -9.13 7.97
CA ALA A 275 4.38 -10.17 8.81
C ALA A 275 5.32 -10.59 9.95
N LEU A 276 6.60 -10.74 9.66
CA LEU A 276 7.62 -11.04 10.67
C LEU A 276 7.71 -9.92 11.71
N VAL A 277 7.83 -8.67 11.26
CA VAL A 277 7.93 -7.50 12.15
C VAL A 277 6.67 -7.34 12.99
N TYR A 278 5.50 -7.52 12.41
CA TYR A 278 4.21 -7.47 13.13
C TYR A 278 4.16 -8.51 14.24
N THR A 279 4.43 -9.77 13.90
CA THR A 279 4.37 -10.89 14.85
C THR A 279 5.35 -10.67 16.01
N LEU A 280 6.60 -10.28 15.70
CA LEU A 280 7.62 -10.03 16.72
C LEU A 280 7.31 -8.80 17.58
N ALA A 281 6.88 -7.69 16.99
CA ALA A 281 6.55 -6.48 17.73
C ALA A 281 5.34 -6.69 18.65
N VAL A 282 4.30 -7.40 18.17
CA VAL A 282 3.12 -7.73 18.97
C VAL A 282 3.48 -8.72 20.08
N MET A 283 4.35 -9.70 19.81
CA MET A 283 4.84 -10.62 20.82
C MET A 283 5.59 -9.88 21.95
N VAL A 284 6.48 -8.96 21.59
CA VAL A 284 7.18 -8.11 22.59
C VAL A 284 6.17 -7.28 23.37
N THR A 285 5.24 -6.61 22.68
CA THR A 285 4.24 -5.74 23.33
C THR A 285 3.37 -6.52 24.33
N SER A 286 2.88 -7.70 23.94
CA SER A 286 2.08 -8.59 24.81
C SER A 286 2.91 -9.21 25.95
N GLY A 287 4.22 -9.37 25.75
CA GLY A 287 5.10 -9.94 26.77
C GLY A 287 5.67 -8.92 27.77
N VAL A 288 5.53 -7.61 27.52
CA VAL A 288 6.07 -6.57 28.43
C VAL A 288 4.99 -5.72 29.09
N LEU A 289 3.77 -5.63 28.51
CA LEU A 289 2.65 -4.90 29.08
C LEU A 289 1.66 -5.86 29.75
N GLU A 290 1.12 -5.44 30.88
CA GLU A 290 0.01 -6.13 31.54
C GLU A 290 -1.26 -6.03 30.68
N SER A 291 -2.07 -7.09 30.64
CA SER A 291 -3.25 -7.19 29.79
C SER A 291 -4.21 -6.01 29.97
N ASP A 292 -4.49 -5.62 31.24
CA ASP A 292 -5.38 -4.51 31.55
C ASP A 292 -4.91 -3.16 31.00
N VAL A 293 -3.59 -2.98 30.87
CA VAL A 293 -2.97 -1.78 30.30
C VAL A 293 -3.01 -1.87 28.77
N LEU A 294 -2.65 -3.01 28.22
CA LEU A 294 -2.57 -3.23 26.77
C LEU A 294 -3.95 -3.14 26.12
N ASP A 295 -4.98 -3.74 26.69
CA ASP A 295 -6.37 -3.76 26.18
C ASP A 295 -6.98 -2.37 26.05
N LYS A 296 -6.57 -1.44 26.92
CA LYS A 296 -7.06 -0.04 26.92
C LYS A 296 -6.11 0.92 26.19
N SER A 297 -4.93 0.45 25.82
CA SER A 297 -3.92 1.30 25.20
C SER A 297 -4.29 1.68 23.76
N ARG A 298 -4.21 2.99 23.48
CA ARG A 298 -4.30 3.54 22.12
C ARG A 298 -2.93 3.71 21.46
N THR A 299 -1.86 3.50 22.22
CA THR A 299 -0.46 3.64 21.79
C THR A 299 0.40 2.46 22.26
N PRO A 300 -0.04 1.19 21.99
CA PRO A 300 0.53 0.00 22.63
C PRO A 300 2.04 -0.14 22.47
N LEU A 301 2.60 0.16 21.30
CA LEU A 301 4.06 0.07 21.09
C LEU A 301 4.81 1.18 21.85
N SER A 302 4.25 2.39 21.93
CA SER A 302 4.87 3.48 22.70
C SER A 302 4.87 3.16 24.20
N ASP A 303 3.77 2.61 24.71
CA ASP A 303 3.67 2.19 26.11
C ASP A 303 4.61 1.01 26.41
N GLY A 304 4.70 0.02 25.52
CA GLY A 304 5.68 -1.05 25.58
C GLY A 304 7.13 -0.51 25.56
N GLY A 305 7.40 0.45 24.68
CA GLY A 305 8.69 1.16 24.63
C GLY A 305 9.06 1.84 25.94
N ARG A 306 8.07 2.41 26.64
CA ARG A 306 8.27 3.01 27.97
C ARG A 306 8.71 1.96 29.00
N VAL A 307 8.15 0.78 28.98
CA VAL A 307 8.53 -0.32 29.88
C VAL A 307 9.93 -0.84 29.55
N ILE A 308 10.30 -0.91 28.27
CA ILE A 308 11.57 -1.48 27.80
C ILE A 308 12.74 -0.52 28.03
N LEU A 309 12.60 0.75 27.62
CA LEU A 309 13.68 1.76 27.55
C LEU A 309 13.31 3.09 28.24
N GLY A 310 12.26 3.11 29.06
CA GLY A 310 11.81 4.33 29.75
C GLY A 310 11.31 5.41 28.79
N SER A 311 11.55 6.67 29.13
CA SER A 311 11.10 7.81 28.32
C SER A 311 11.67 7.81 26.90
N PHE A 312 12.92 7.33 26.72
CA PHE A 312 13.53 7.21 25.40
C PHE A 312 12.76 6.21 24.51
N GLY A 313 12.39 5.04 25.04
CA GLY A 313 11.62 4.04 24.29
C GLY A 313 10.24 4.55 23.92
N TYR A 314 9.56 5.28 24.83
CA TYR A 314 8.29 5.92 24.54
C TYR A 314 8.39 6.91 23.38
N MET A 315 9.37 7.82 23.43
CA MET A 315 9.61 8.80 22.37
C MET A 315 10.00 8.13 21.05
N ALA A 316 10.90 7.15 21.08
CA ALA A 316 11.34 6.43 19.89
C ALA A 316 10.17 5.74 19.18
N MET A 317 9.29 5.05 19.90
CA MET A 317 8.12 4.40 19.31
C MET A 317 7.05 5.40 18.87
N SER A 318 6.89 6.53 19.55
CA SER A 318 6.00 7.60 19.09
C SER A 318 6.50 8.24 17.79
N VAL A 319 7.81 8.45 17.65
CA VAL A 319 8.44 8.88 16.39
C VAL A 319 8.23 7.80 15.31
N GLY A 320 8.41 6.52 15.64
CA GLY A 320 8.13 5.40 14.74
C GLY A 320 6.69 5.40 14.23
N ALA A 321 5.73 5.66 15.10
CA ALA A 321 4.32 5.82 14.73
C ALA A 321 4.12 6.98 13.74
N ILE A 322 4.71 8.14 14.02
CA ILE A 322 4.64 9.32 13.14
C ILE A 322 5.22 8.97 11.76
N LEU A 323 6.43 8.39 11.69
CA LEU A 323 7.05 7.96 10.43
C LEU A 323 6.15 7.01 9.64
N SER A 324 5.50 6.09 10.34
CA SER A 324 4.59 5.10 9.79
C SER A 324 3.33 5.76 9.17
N PHE A 325 2.67 6.66 9.89
CA PHE A 325 1.50 7.37 9.39
C PHE A 325 1.86 8.31 8.22
N VAL A 326 2.97 9.04 8.33
CA VAL A 326 3.51 9.90 7.27
C VAL A 326 3.79 9.10 6.00
N SER A 327 4.43 7.94 6.14
CA SER A 327 4.69 6.99 5.06
C SER A 327 3.40 6.50 4.40
N THR A 328 2.39 6.14 5.20
CA THR A 328 1.08 5.68 4.70
C THR A 328 0.35 6.76 3.92
N ALA A 329 0.36 8.01 4.39
CA ALA A 329 -0.26 9.14 3.72
C ALA A 329 0.43 9.47 2.39
N ASN A 330 1.78 9.46 2.35
CA ASN A 330 2.55 9.65 1.12
C ASN A 330 2.26 8.56 0.09
N ALA A 331 2.36 7.27 0.49
CA ALA A 331 2.07 6.14 -0.39
C ALA A 331 0.61 6.12 -0.86
N GLY A 332 -0.32 6.57 -0.02
CA GLY A 332 -1.74 6.69 -0.35
C GLY A 332 -2.01 7.77 -1.39
N THR A 333 -1.46 8.97 -1.23
CA THR A 333 -1.56 10.07 -2.20
C THR A 333 -0.96 9.67 -3.55
N LEU A 334 0.20 9.02 -3.52
CA LEU A 334 0.87 8.48 -4.70
C LEU A 334 -0.04 7.50 -5.43
N ALA A 335 -0.56 6.48 -4.74
CA ALA A 335 -1.37 5.43 -5.32
C ALA A 335 -2.74 5.94 -5.81
N ALA A 336 -3.47 6.69 -4.98
CA ALA A 336 -4.81 7.17 -5.29
C ALA A 336 -4.88 8.02 -6.56
N SER A 337 -3.91 8.91 -6.76
CA SER A 337 -3.88 9.76 -7.96
C SER A 337 -3.79 8.98 -9.28
N ARG A 338 -3.28 7.74 -9.27
CA ARG A 338 -3.17 6.87 -10.45
C ARG A 338 -4.51 6.23 -10.86
N TYR A 339 -5.44 6.10 -9.93
CA TYR A 339 -6.81 5.68 -10.24
C TYR A 339 -7.54 6.72 -11.07
N LEU A 340 -7.48 8.00 -10.67
CA LEU A 340 -8.09 9.08 -11.45
C LEU A 340 -7.46 9.22 -12.83
N LEU A 341 -6.14 9.07 -12.92
CA LEU A 341 -5.42 9.06 -14.19
C LEU A 341 -5.92 7.93 -15.10
N ALA A 342 -6.03 6.70 -14.58
CA ALA A 342 -6.45 5.54 -15.34
C ALA A 342 -7.90 5.68 -15.84
N LEU A 343 -8.82 6.02 -14.96
CA LEU A 343 -10.23 6.24 -15.29
C LEU A 343 -10.42 7.36 -16.33
N SER A 344 -9.61 8.42 -16.25
CA SER A 344 -9.65 9.51 -17.22
C SER A 344 -9.06 9.11 -18.59
N ARG A 345 -8.01 8.28 -18.63
CA ARG A 345 -7.45 7.73 -19.86
C ARG A 345 -8.45 6.84 -20.60
N ASP A 346 -9.27 6.10 -19.86
CA ASP A 346 -10.33 5.25 -20.40
C ASP A 346 -11.65 6.03 -20.67
N GLN A 347 -11.61 7.38 -20.61
CA GLN A 347 -12.75 8.28 -20.88
C GLN A 347 -13.95 8.11 -19.94
N LEU A 348 -13.74 7.50 -18.76
CA LEU A 348 -14.75 7.30 -17.74
C LEU A 348 -14.87 8.48 -16.77
N LEU A 349 -13.83 9.33 -16.73
CA LEU A 349 -13.78 10.59 -16.01
C LEU A 349 -13.32 11.74 -16.94
N PRO A 350 -13.54 13.01 -16.56
CA PRO A 350 -13.12 14.15 -17.39
C PRO A 350 -11.65 14.05 -17.81
N THR A 351 -11.37 14.30 -19.06
CA THR A 351 -10.03 14.18 -19.67
C THR A 351 -8.96 15.07 -19.01
N ARG A 352 -9.37 16.13 -18.30
CA ARG A 352 -8.47 16.97 -17.51
C ARG A 352 -7.72 16.20 -16.41
N LEU A 353 -8.34 15.20 -15.80
CA LEU A 353 -7.73 14.36 -14.76
C LEU A 353 -6.61 13.45 -15.32
N GLY A 354 -6.66 13.15 -16.62
CA GLY A 354 -5.65 12.38 -17.33
C GLY A 354 -4.42 13.17 -17.77
N GLN A 355 -4.40 14.50 -17.53
CA GLN A 355 -3.29 15.35 -17.97
C GLN A 355 -2.00 15.05 -17.19
N VAL A 356 -0.93 14.78 -17.93
CA VAL A 356 0.42 14.55 -17.40
C VAL A 356 1.28 15.80 -17.64
N HIS A 357 1.96 16.26 -16.60
CA HIS A 357 2.82 17.44 -16.67
C HIS A 357 4.02 17.19 -17.59
N LYS A 358 4.27 18.06 -18.56
CA LYS A 358 5.31 17.88 -19.60
C LYS A 358 6.73 17.67 -19.02
N ARG A 359 7.12 18.44 -17.99
CA ARG A 359 8.46 18.41 -17.39
C ARG A 359 8.60 17.29 -16.36
N PHE A 360 7.63 17.14 -15.45
CA PHE A 360 7.70 16.23 -14.31
C PHE A 360 7.17 14.83 -14.62
N ARG A 361 6.39 14.70 -15.70
CA ARG A 361 5.72 13.46 -16.11
C ARG A 361 4.89 12.83 -14.99
N THR A 362 4.16 13.68 -14.27
CA THR A 362 3.24 13.33 -13.18
C THR A 362 1.82 13.77 -13.51
N PRO A 363 0.77 13.05 -13.07
CA PRO A 363 -0.63 13.39 -13.31
C PRO A 363 -1.07 14.52 -12.36
N TYR A 364 -0.67 15.76 -12.63
CA TYR A 364 -0.78 16.88 -11.70
C TYR A 364 -2.22 17.20 -11.27
N VAL A 365 -3.19 17.15 -12.19
CA VAL A 365 -4.61 17.41 -11.86
C VAL A 365 -5.16 16.31 -10.94
N ALA A 366 -4.85 15.05 -11.24
CA ALA A 366 -5.27 13.91 -10.39
C ALA A 366 -4.63 13.98 -9.00
N ILE A 367 -3.36 14.40 -8.89
CA ILE A 367 -2.68 14.58 -7.60
C ILE A 367 -3.34 15.70 -6.79
N MET A 368 -3.63 16.84 -7.41
CA MET A 368 -4.29 17.96 -6.73
C MET A 368 -5.71 17.61 -6.29
N ALA A 369 -6.50 16.95 -7.14
CA ALA A 369 -7.84 16.48 -6.79
C ALA A 369 -7.81 15.49 -5.62
N THR A 370 -6.89 14.52 -5.65
CA THR A 370 -6.69 13.54 -4.56
C THR A 370 -6.28 14.25 -3.26
N GLY A 371 -5.31 15.17 -3.31
CA GLY A 371 -4.87 15.95 -2.15
C GLY A 371 -5.98 16.80 -1.56
N GLY A 372 -6.81 17.43 -2.41
CA GLY A 372 -7.98 18.20 -1.96
C GLY A 372 -8.99 17.35 -1.21
N VAL A 373 -9.30 16.14 -1.70
CA VAL A 373 -10.21 15.21 -1.01
C VAL A 373 -9.59 14.69 0.31
N ILE A 374 -8.29 14.41 0.34
CA ILE A 374 -7.61 14.01 1.59
C ILE A 374 -7.65 15.13 2.63
N PHE A 375 -7.49 16.38 2.22
CA PHE A 375 -7.50 17.54 3.11
C PHE A 375 -8.89 17.84 3.67
N LEU A 376 -9.96 17.58 2.90
CA LEU A 376 -11.35 17.85 3.30
C LEU A 376 -11.91 16.78 4.25
N ASN A 377 -11.30 15.60 4.33
CA ASN A 377 -11.71 14.51 5.23
C ASN A 377 -10.84 14.47 6.50
#